data_b4ceadc7ac34cc01283d811c40b728d9
#
_entry.id   b4ceadc7ac34cc01283d811c40b728d9
#
_cell.length_a   1.000
_cell.length_b   1.000
_cell.length_c   1.000
_cell.angle_alpha   90.00
_cell.angle_beta   90.00
_cell.angle_gamma   90.00
#
_symmetry.space_group_name_H-M   'P 1'
#
loop_
_entity.id
_entity.type
_entity.pdbx_description
1 polymer ?
#
loop_
_entity_poly.entity_id
_entity_poly.type
_entity_poly.pdbx_seq_one_letter_code
_entity_poly.pdbx_strand_id
1 'polypeptide(L)'
;MAAIGAHQDDTMAGAMPLSCPPLNPLPLNRRTLLCGAGAWIATVMAPAGHAASANLPATPLADGHPAAGTSPLVRQLVRWIEGTGDNQGLPFAVVDKLAARIHVFSAQARWLGSAPVLLGAARGDHSVPGIGQRPLAQVRPEERTTPAGRFLTEPGRNLRGEDIVWIDYESAVSLHRVRSVSASERRLQRLASRSAQDKRISYGCINAPAAFYNQWIDPLFGRSSGVAYVLPDTEPFASIFIAASAYP
;
A
#
# COMPACT_ATOMS: atom_id res chain seq x y z
N MET A 1 52.87 36.27 16.82
CA MET A 1 52.50 36.27 18.25
C MET A 1 51.12 35.65 18.39
N ALA A 2 51.06 34.62 19.22
CA ALA A 2 49.92 33.93 19.83
C ALA A 2 48.88 33.28 18.87
N ALA A 3 48.78 32.03 18.58
CA ALA A 3 48.74 30.74 19.34
C ALA A 3 47.55 30.65 20.33
N ILE A 4 46.91 29.44 20.30
CA ILE A 4 46.00 28.82 21.27
C ILE A 4 44.53 28.85 20.77
N GLY A 5 43.81 27.76 20.70
CA GLY A 5 44.01 26.38 21.11
C GLY A 5 42.80 25.54 20.73
N ALA A 6 43.04 24.28 20.48
CA ALA A 6 42.07 23.23 20.24
C ALA A 6 41.19 22.98 21.48
N HIS A 7 39.92 22.65 21.26
CA HIS A 7 39.23 21.75 22.16
C HIS A 7 38.34 20.81 21.33
N GLN A 8 38.77 19.55 21.24
CA GLN A 8 37.97 18.38 20.98
C GLN A 8 37.17 18.12 22.25
N ASP A 9 35.89 17.86 22.09
CA ASP A 9 35.15 17.01 23.02
C ASP A 9 34.29 16.05 22.27
N ASP A 10 34.81 14.82 22.19
CA ASP A 10 34.09 13.61 21.95
C ASP A 10 32.99 13.42 23.01
N THR A 11 31.75 13.30 22.63
CA THR A 11 30.76 12.60 23.44
C THR A 11 29.97 11.64 22.59
N MET A 12 30.48 10.44 22.53
CA MET A 12 29.75 9.23 22.16
C MET A 12 28.57 9.07 23.12
N ALA A 13 27.35 9.25 22.67
CA ALA A 13 26.17 8.80 23.36
C ALA A 13 25.62 7.58 22.61
N GLY A 14 25.80 6.43 23.25
CA GLY A 14 25.50 5.12 22.74
C GLY A 14 24.01 4.90 22.45
N ALA A 15 23.77 4.31 21.31
CA ALA A 15 22.48 3.68 21.00
C ALA A 15 22.30 2.45 21.90
N MET A 16 21.31 2.49 22.78
CA MET A 16 20.85 1.31 23.50
C MET A 16 19.94 0.47 22.59
N PRO A 17 20.21 -0.84 22.45
CA PRO A 17 19.27 -1.74 21.80
C PRO A 17 18.09 -2.01 22.74
N LEU A 18 16.86 -1.76 22.27
CA LEU A 18 15.64 -2.17 22.94
C LEU A 18 15.54 -3.70 22.92
N SER A 19 15.90 -4.30 24.05
CA SER A 19 15.71 -5.72 24.33
C SER A 19 14.22 -6.03 24.42
N CYS A 20 13.75 -6.95 23.59
CA CYS A 20 12.45 -7.59 23.75
C CYS A 20 12.48 -8.50 25.00
N PRO A 21 11.45 -8.47 25.87
CA PRO A 21 11.32 -9.46 26.93
C PRO A 21 10.87 -10.82 26.37
N PRO A 22 11.30 -11.94 27.00
CA PRO A 22 10.97 -13.29 26.54
C PRO A 22 9.51 -13.64 26.81
N LEU A 23 8.88 -14.28 25.83
CA LEU A 23 7.54 -14.86 25.95
C LEU A 23 7.57 -16.07 26.86
N ASN A 24 6.84 -16.02 27.99
CA ASN A 24 6.55 -17.17 28.85
C ASN A 24 5.48 -18.04 28.18
N PRO A 25 5.69 -19.37 28.11
CA PRO A 25 4.66 -20.31 27.66
C PRO A 25 3.65 -20.58 28.79
N LEU A 26 2.37 -20.43 28.51
CA LEU A 26 1.29 -20.85 29.40
C LEU A 26 1.08 -22.37 29.28
N PRO A 27 0.76 -23.06 30.40
CA PRO A 27 0.66 -24.51 30.44
C PRO A 27 -0.63 -25.06 29.86
N LEU A 28 -0.48 -26.16 29.11
CA LEU A 28 -1.57 -27.03 28.69
C LEU A 28 -2.25 -27.67 29.91
N ASN A 29 -3.53 -27.48 30.07
CA ASN A 29 -4.32 -28.23 31.01
C ASN A 29 -5.21 -29.25 30.28
N ARG A 30 -4.86 -30.54 30.45
CA ARG A 30 -5.66 -31.70 30.05
C ARG A 30 -6.61 -32.04 31.21
N ARG A 31 -7.86 -32.26 30.89
CA ARG A 31 -8.90 -33.10 31.58
C ARG A 31 -10.27 -32.54 31.16
N THR A 32 -11.32 -33.29 30.85
CA THR A 32 -11.73 -34.67 31.08
C THR A 32 -12.95 -34.97 30.20
N LEU A 33 -13.03 -36.17 29.68
CA LEU A 33 -14.21 -36.78 29.06
C LEU A 33 -15.38 -36.88 30.04
N LEU A 34 -16.61 -36.59 29.58
CA LEU A 34 -17.82 -37.24 30.11
C LEU A 34 -18.90 -37.29 29.01
N CYS A 35 -19.38 -38.51 28.79
CA CYS A 35 -20.50 -38.85 27.93
C CYS A 35 -21.83 -38.40 28.53
N GLY A 36 -22.74 -37.91 27.69
CA GLY A 36 -24.16 -37.71 28.05
C GLY A 36 -25.05 -37.74 26.81
N ALA A 37 -25.94 -38.74 26.77
CA ALA A 37 -26.85 -38.99 25.66
C ALA A 37 -28.09 -38.09 25.68
N GLY A 38 -28.59 -37.75 24.52
CA GLY A 38 -30.03 -37.64 24.24
C GLY A 38 -30.67 -36.26 24.28
N ALA A 39 -30.99 -35.70 23.11
CA ALA A 39 -32.31 -35.14 22.78
C ALA A 39 -32.29 -34.62 21.34
N TRP A 40 -33.18 -35.16 20.52
CA TRP A 40 -33.42 -34.70 19.15
C TRP A 40 -34.22 -33.39 19.20
N ILE A 41 -33.61 -32.30 18.80
CA ILE A 41 -34.33 -31.06 18.51
C ILE A 41 -34.18 -30.79 17.02
N ALA A 42 -35.28 -30.84 16.30
CA ALA A 42 -35.38 -30.49 14.90
C ALA A 42 -35.10 -28.96 14.77
N THR A 43 -33.89 -28.60 14.32
CA THR A 43 -33.57 -27.23 14.00
C THR A 43 -33.96 -26.94 12.56
N VAL A 44 -34.94 -26.09 12.39
CA VAL A 44 -35.33 -25.49 11.11
C VAL A 44 -34.11 -24.72 10.57
N MET A 45 -33.51 -25.18 9.48
CA MET A 45 -32.46 -24.48 8.74
C MET A 45 -33.07 -23.26 8.05
N ALA A 46 -32.80 -22.09 8.55
CA ALA A 46 -32.91 -20.86 7.78
C ALA A 46 -31.78 -20.83 6.72
N PRO A 47 -32.06 -20.43 5.45
CA PRO A 47 -31.01 -20.33 4.46
C PRO A 47 -30.07 -19.21 4.85
N ALA A 48 -28.81 -19.57 5.12
CA ALA A 48 -27.73 -18.61 5.28
C ALA A 48 -27.56 -17.86 3.96
N GLY A 49 -27.98 -16.59 3.94
CA GLY A 49 -27.72 -15.68 2.85
C GLY A 49 -26.22 -15.56 2.65
N HIS A 50 -25.69 -16.17 1.59
CA HIS A 50 -24.31 -15.98 1.17
C HIS A 50 -24.18 -14.51 0.76
N ALA A 51 -23.48 -13.72 1.61
CA ALA A 51 -22.98 -12.44 1.18
C ALA A 51 -22.05 -12.69 0.00
N ALA A 52 -22.53 -12.40 -1.21
CA ALA A 52 -21.72 -12.47 -2.41
C ALA A 52 -20.55 -11.51 -2.23
N SER A 53 -19.37 -12.05 -1.95
CA SER A 53 -18.11 -11.33 -2.12
C SER A 53 -18.09 -10.88 -3.58
N ALA A 54 -18.21 -9.60 -3.82
CA ALA A 54 -18.05 -9.00 -5.13
C ALA A 54 -16.57 -9.19 -5.54
N ASN A 55 -16.24 -10.38 -6.04
CA ASN A 55 -15.04 -10.64 -6.81
C ASN A 55 -15.23 -9.90 -8.13
N LEU A 56 -14.75 -8.66 -8.21
CA LEU A 56 -14.57 -8.00 -9.48
C LEU A 56 -13.39 -8.73 -10.18
N PRO A 57 -13.64 -9.43 -11.29
CA PRO A 57 -12.57 -10.12 -11.98
C PRO A 57 -11.58 -9.09 -12.52
N ALA A 58 -10.30 -9.20 -12.15
CA ALA A 58 -9.22 -8.59 -12.89
C ALA A 58 -9.14 -9.32 -14.24
N THR A 59 -9.76 -8.76 -15.28
CA THR A 59 -9.69 -9.35 -16.63
C THR A 59 -8.31 -9.02 -17.21
N PRO A 60 -7.45 -10.01 -17.48
CA PRO A 60 -6.25 -9.79 -18.26
C PRO A 60 -6.67 -9.47 -19.70
N LEU A 61 -6.19 -8.35 -20.25
CA LEU A 61 -6.33 -8.10 -21.68
C LEU A 61 -5.28 -8.90 -22.46
N ALA A 62 -5.67 -9.46 -23.58
CA ALA A 62 -4.85 -10.36 -24.39
C ALA A 62 -3.56 -9.69 -24.96
N ASP A 63 -3.47 -8.38 -24.98
CA ASP A 63 -2.45 -7.65 -25.74
C ASP A 63 -1.34 -7.02 -24.88
N GLY A 64 -1.34 -7.26 -23.56
CA GLY A 64 -0.29 -6.73 -22.67
C GLY A 64 -0.29 -5.21 -22.47
N HIS A 65 -1.25 -4.49 -23.05
CA HIS A 65 -1.42 -3.04 -22.90
C HIS A 65 -2.51 -2.68 -21.86
N PRO A 66 -2.41 -1.51 -21.23
CA PRO A 66 -3.44 -1.05 -20.30
C PRO A 66 -4.81 -0.97 -20.97
N ALA A 67 -5.87 -1.37 -20.26
CA ALA A 67 -7.24 -1.38 -20.76
C ALA A 67 -7.67 -0.05 -21.38
N ALA A 68 -8.57 -0.09 -22.37
CA ALA A 68 -9.32 1.06 -22.82
C ALA A 68 -9.97 1.74 -21.60
N GLY A 69 -9.72 3.04 -21.40
CA GLY A 69 -10.16 3.78 -20.19
C GLY A 69 -9.05 4.05 -19.16
N THR A 70 -7.85 3.53 -19.34
CA THR A 70 -6.67 3.97 -18.57
C THR A 70 -6.37 5.44 -18.87
N SER A 71 -6.03 6.23 -17.85
CA SER A 71 -5.79 7.67 -18.04
C SER A 71 -4.63 7.95 -19.01
N PRO A 72 -4.67 9.07 -19.75
CA PRO A 72 -3.59 9.46 -20.65
C PRO A 72 -2.23 9.53 -19.95
N LEU A 73 -2.18 10.02 -18.71
CA LEU A 73 -0.94 10.15 -17.94
C LEU A 73 -0.32 8.80 -17.59
N VAL A 74 -1.13 7.80 -17.24
CA VAL A 74 -0.65 6.42 -17.02
C VAL A 74 -0.01 5.89 -18.31
N ARG A 75 -0.70 6.04 -19.45
CA ARG A 75 -0.16 5.58 -20.74
C ARG A 75 1.13 6.30 -21.14
N GLN A 76 1.21 7.60 -20.93
CA GLN A 76 2.41 8.39 -21.20
C GLN A 76 3.57 7.92 -20.33
N LEU A 77 3.35 7.78 -19.02
CA LEU A 77 4.37 7.30 -18.09
C LEU A 77 4.86 5.89 -18.46
N VAL A 78 3.95 4.97 -18.79
CA VAL A 78 4.31 3.59 -19.17
C VAL A 78 5.14 3.56 -20.44
N ARG A 79 4.77 4.33 -21.49
CA ARG A 79 5.60 4.43 -22.71
C ARG A 79 7.01 4.94 -22.39
N TRP A 80 7.12 5.96 -21.55
CA TRP A 80 8.42 6.47 -21.14
C TRP A 80 9.23 5.41 -20.38
N ILE A 81 8.62 4.71 -19.42
CA ILE A 81 9.29 3.63 -18.67
C ILE A 81 9.77 2.53 -19.62
N GLU A 82 8.91 2.10 -20.54
CA GLU A 82 9.24 1.06 -21.53
C GLU A 82 10.38 1.48 -22.45
N GLY A 83 10.34 2.72 -22.96
CA GLY A 83 11.35 3.23 -23.89
C GLY A 83 12.69 3.55 -23.25
N THR A 84 12.72 3.86 -21.95
CA THR A 84 13.96 4.27 -21.24
C THR A 84 14.49 3.21 -20.30
N GLY A 85 13.68 2.22 -19.91
CA GLY A 85 14.05 1.24 -18.88
C GLY A 85 14.15 1.84 -17.48
N ASP A 86 13.41 2.93 -17.17
CA ASP A 86 13.50 3.61 -15.87
C ASP A 86 13.15 2.69 -14.69
N ASN A 87 12.35 1.65 -14.91
CA ASN A 87 12.06 0.63 -13.93
C ASN A 87 13.26 -0.31 -13.62
N GLN A 88 14.40 -0.15 -14.34
CA GLN A 88 15.63 -0.91 -14.13
C GLN A 88 15.44 -2.44 -14.20
N GLY A 89 14.53 -2.91 -15.05
CA GLY A 89 14.22 -4.32 -15.19
C GLY A 89 13.45 -4.92 -14.01
N LEU A 90 12.90 -4.09 -13.14
CA LEU A 90 12.05 -4.52 -12.01
C LEU A 90 10.57 -4.48 -12.39
N PRO A 91 9.70 -5.30 -11.78
CA PRO A 91 8.26 -5.12 -11.89
C PRO A 91 7.87 -3.76 -11.32
N PHE A 92 6.82 -3.17 -11.86
CA PHE A 92 6.40 -1.86 -11.38
C PHE A 92 4.89 -1.69 -11.27
N ALA A 93 4.48 -0.75 -10.44
CA ALA A 93 3.10 -0.33 -10.28
C ALA A 93 2.96 1.16 -10.57
N VAL A 94 1.86 1.54 -11.21
CA VAL A 94 1.46 2.94 -11.40
C VAL A 94 0.19 3.21 -10.61
N VAL A 95 0.23 4.16 -9.71
CA VAL A 95 -0.92 4.58 -8.90
C VAL A 95 -1.47 5.88 -9.47
N ASP A 96 -2.63 5.80 -10.10
CA ASP A 96 -3.39 6.95 -10.59
C ASP A 96 -4.26 7.48 -9.44
N LYS A 97 -3.81 8.57 -8.80
CA LYS A 97 -4.52 9.16 -7.67
C LYS A 97 -5.84 9.81 -8.07
N LEU A 98 -5.93 10.36 -9.29
CA LEU A 98 -7.17 10.99 -9.78
C LEU A 98 -8.26 9.94 -10.02
N ALA A 99 -7.89 8.79 -10.55
CA ALA A 99 -8.82 7.67 -10.76
C ALA A 99 -8.97 6.77 -9.52
N ALA A 100 -8.12 6.95 -8.50
CA ALA A 100 -7.97 6.07 -7.34
C ALA A 100 -7.84 4.60 -7.76
N ARG A 101 -6.87 4.33 -8.64
CA ARG A 101 -6.57 3.01 -9.20
C ARG A 101 -5.08 2.72 -9.18
N ILE A 102 -4.76 1.44 -9.01
CA ILE A 102 -3.41 0.90 -9.21
C ILE A 102 -3.41 0.06 -10.48
N HIS A 103 -2.32 0.17 -11.24
CA HIS A 103 -2.00 -0.65 -12.41
C HIS A 103 -0.68 -1.36 -12.14
N VAL A 104 -0.60 -2.66 -12.40
CA VAL A 104 0.60 -3.47 -12.17
C VAL A 104 1.15 -3.96 -13.50
N PHE A 105 2.47 -3.92 -13.63
CA PHE A 105 3.21 -4.29 -14.81
C PHE A 105 4.35 -5.24 -14.48
N SER A 106 4.69 -6.12 -15.44
CA SER A 106 5.91 -6.92 -15.37
C SER A 106 7.17 -6.05 -15.53
N ALA A 107 8.34 -6.65 -15.31
CA ALA A 107 9.63 -6.01 -15.56
C ALA A 107 9.80 -5.50 -17.02
N GLN A 108 9.11 -6.12 -17.98
CA GLN A 108 9.10 -5.76 -19.40
C GLN A 108 7.92 -4.83 -19.79
N ALA A 109 7.41 -4.07 -18.85
CA ALA A 109 6.29 -3.13 -19.00
C ALA A 109 4.97 -3.77 -19.50
N ARG A 110 4.84 -5.11 -19.46
CA ARG A 110 3.60 -5.78 -19.83
C ARG A 110 2.56 -5.59 -18.74
N TRP A 111 1.38 -5.09 -19.09
CA TRP A 111 0.30 -4.90 -18.15
C TRP A 111 -0.23 -6.24 -17.62
N LEU A 112 -0.39 -6.35 -16.30
CA LEU A 112 -0.83 -7.56 -15.60
C LEU A 112 -2.22 -7.42 -14.98
N GLY A 113 -2.58 -6.21 -14.56
CA GLY A 113 -3.89 -5.99 -13.98
C GLY A 113 -4.06 -4.59 -13.38
N SER A 114 -5.29 -4.25 -13.03
CA SER A 114 -5.60 -3.02 -12.30
C SER A 114 -6.75 -3.23 -11.31
N ALA A 115 -6.74 -2.44 -10.25
CA ALA A 115 -7.79 -2.44 -9.24
C ALA A 115 -8.03 -1.04 -8.68
N PRO A 116 -9.24 -0.75 -8.16
CA PRO A 116 -9.44 0.43 -7.33
C PRO A 116 -8.63 0.33 -6.05
N VAL A 117 -8.18 1.47 -5.51
CA VAL A 117 -7.44 1.54 -4.25
C VAL A 117 -7.99 2.64 -3.35
N LEU A 118 -7.84 2.45 -2.03
CA LEU A 118 -8.04 3.56 -1.09
C LEU A 118 -6.70 4.28 -0.93
N LEU A 119 -6.78 5.60 -0.83
CA LEU A 119 -5.64 6.51 -0.77
C LEU A 119 -5.74 7.42 0.46
N GLY A 120 -4.73 8.23 0.67
CA GLY A 120 -4.71 9.28 1.69
C GLY A 120 -5.97 10.12 1.68
N ALA A 121 -6.48 10.47 2.88
CA ALA A 121 -7.72 11.22 3.04
C ALA A 121 -7.64 12.61 2.41
N ALA A 122 -6.48 13.25 2.47
CA ALA A 122 -6.21 14.52 1.83
C ALA A 122 -5.68 14.34 0.40
N ARG A 123 -6.01 15.30 -0.44
CA ARG A 123 -5.33 15.49 -1.73
C ARG A 123 -4.00 16.20 -1.48
N GLY A 124 -3.01 15.90 -2.31
CA GLY A 124 -1.68 16.48 -2.19
C GLY A 124 -0.62 15.52 -2.73
N ASP A 125 0.55 16.08 -3.05
CA ASP A 125 1.61 15.36 -3.75
C ASP A 125 2.87 15.20 -2.90
N HIS A 126 2.91 15.81 -1.72
CA HIS A 126 4.04 15.73 -0.80
C HIS A 126 3.61 15.22 0.57
N SER A 127 4.50 14.48 1.21
CA SER A 127 4.40 14.16 2.63
C SER A 127 5.00 15.29 3.46
N VAL A 128 4.42 15.57 4.62
CA VAL A 128 5.00 16.53 5.58
C VAL A 128 6.28 15.92 6.17
N PRO A 129 7.39 16.66 6.25
CA PRO A 129 8.63 16.18 6.82
C PRO A 129 8.43 15.58 8.23
N GLY A 130 9.00 14.39 8.47
CA GLY A 130 8.93 13.68 9.75
C GLY A 130 7.57 13.06 10.09
N ILE A 131 6.60 13.04 9.15
CA ILE A 131 5.25 12.51 9.39
C ILE A 131 5.27 11.04 9.78
N GLY A 132 6.17 10.24 9.22
CA GLY A 132 6.27 8.81 9.49
C GLY A 132 6.71 8.47 10.91
N GLN A 133 7.31 9.41 11.63
CA GLN A 133 7.73 9.26 13.03
C GLN A 133 6.69 9.76 14.04
N ARG A 134 5.63 10.43 13.55
CA ARG A 134 4.58 10.97 14.42
C ARG A 134 3.53 9.90 14.76
N PRO A 135 3.03 9.86 16.00
CA PRO A 135 1.87 9.06 16.37
C PRO A 135 0.69 9.39 15.44
N LEU A 136 -0.04 8.37 14.96
CA LEU A 136 -1.18 8.56 14.04
C LEU A 136 -2.23 9.55 14.56
N ALA A 137 -2.44 9.61 15.88
CA ALA A 137 -3.38 10.55 16.49
C ALA A 137 -2.96 12.02 16.33
N GLN A 138 -1.69 12.30 16.05
CA GLN A 138 -1.15 13.62 15.83
C GLN A 138 -1.06 14.00 14.35
N VAL A 139 -1.37 13.09 13.44
CA VAL A 139 -1.42 13.36 11.99
C VAL A 139 -2.76 14.01 11.67
N ARG A 140 -2.71 15.27 11.32
CA ARG A 140 -3.89 16.08 11.00
C ARG A 140 -4.56 15.59 9.71
N PRO A 141 -5.87 15.76 9.53
CA PRO A 141 -6.58 15.31 8.32
C PRO A 141 -5.96 15.79 7.01
N GLU A 142 -5.53 17.05 6.94
CA GLU A 142 -4.93 17.68 5.76
C GLU A 142 -3.52 17.16 5.43
N GLU A 143 -2.86 16.48 6.36
CA GLU A 143 -1.53 15.90 6.19
C GLU A 143 -1.57 14.45 5.69
N ARG A 144 -2.75 13.85 5.62
CA ARG A 144 -2.95 12.44 5.24
C ARG A 144 -2.90 12.24 3.74
N THR A 145 -1.79 12.61 3.11
CA THR A 145 -1.59 12.53 1.67
C THR A 145 -0.88 11.25 1.25
N THR A 146 -1.16 10.76 0.04
CA THR A 146 -0.33 9.77 -0.64
C THR A 146 0.65 10.55 -1.51
N PRO A 147 1.95 10.56 -1.23
CA PRO A 147 2.92 11.36 -1.98
C PRO A 147 3.02 10.89 -3.42
N ALA A 148 3.27 11.83 -4.34
CA ALA A 148 3.55 11.56 -5.73
C ALA A 148 5.05 11.39 -5.96
N GLY A 149 5.44 10.57 -6.93
CA GLY A 149 6.85 10.36 -7.26
C GLY A 149 7.15 8.95 -7.76
N ARG A 150 8.44 8.69 -7.92
CA ARG A 150 9.02 7.39 -8.18
C ARG A 150 9.68 6.85 -6.91
N PHE A 151 9.28 5.67 -6.50
CA PHE A 151 9.74 5.03 -5.26
C PHE A 151 10.27 3.62 -5.55
N LEU A 152 11.45 3.30 -5.04
CA LEU A 152 11.90 1.91 -4.96
C LEU A 152 11.12 1.24 -3.82
N THR A 153 10.42 0.16 -4.13
CA THR A 153 9.60 -0.53 -3.14
C THR A 153 10.39 -1.61 -2.42
N GLU A 154 10.06 -1.86 -1.17
CA GLU A 154 10.67 -2.91 -0.36
C GLU A 154 9.61 -3.76 0.34
N PRO A 155 9.79 -5.10 0.38
CA PRO A 155 8.93 -5.96 1.18
C PRO A 155 9.10 -5.64 2.67
N GLY A 156 8.01 -5.73 3.43
CA GLY A 156 8.05 -5.47 4.85
C GLY A 156 6.91 -6.11 5.62
N ARG A 157 6.90 -5.86 6.92
CA ARG A 157 5.80 -6.25 7.80
C ARG A 157 5.34 -5.07 8.64
N ASN A 158 4.04 -4.99 8.85
CA ASN A 158 3.49 -4.01 9.78
C ASN A 158 3.62 -4.48 11.23
N LEU A 159 3.22 -3.64 12.18
CA LEU A 159 3.28 -3.94 13.63
C LEU A 159 2.43 -5.15 14.05
N ARG A 160 1.55 -5.66 13.19
CA ARG A 160 0.75 -6.87 13.44
C ARG A 160 1.34 -8.12 12.78
N GLY A 161 2.53 -7.99 12.16
CA GLY A 161 3.20 -9.07 11.44
C GLY A 161 2.62 -9.38 10.06
N GLU A 162 1.67 -8.58 9.56
CA GLU A 162 1.12 -8.76 8.21
C GLU A 162 2.09 -8.22 7.18
N ASP A 163 2.23 -8.92 6.07
CA ASP A 163 3.06 -8.50 4.95
C ASP A 163 2.49 -7.26 4.26
N ILE A 164 3.38 -6.34 3.99
CA ILE A 164 3.14 -5.06 3.29
C ILE A 164 4.27 -4.80 2.30
N VAL A 165 4.07 -3.84 1.42
CA VAL A 165 5.12 -3.30 0.54
C VAL A 165 5.34 -1.84 0.90
N TRP A 166 6.54 -1.50 1.35
CA TRP A 166 6.92 -0.11 1.59
C TRP A 166 7.03 0.64 0.27
N ILE A 167 6.40 1.80 0.21
CA ILE A 167 6.49 2.77 -0.90
C ILE A 167 7.45 3.88 -0.51
N ASP A 168 7.18 4.51 0.64
CA ASP A 168 8.02 5.56 1.23
C ASP A 168 8.14 5.28 2.72
N TYR A 169 9.30 4.74 3.12
CA TYR A 169 9.54 4.35 4.50
C TYR A 169 9.61 5.56 5.43
N GLU A 170 10.21 6.66 4.98
CA GLU A 170 10.37 7.87 5.79
C GLU A 170 9.02 8.52 6.12
N SER A 171 8.09 8.47 5.18
CA SER A 171 6.72 8.98 5.38
C SER A 171 5.77 7.92 5.94
N ALA A 172 6.25 6.72 6.23
CA ALA A 172 5.46 5.56 6.67
C ALA A 172 4.31 5.21 5.71
N VAL A 173 4.53 5.34 4.41
CA VAL A 173 3.56 5.00 3.35
C VAL A 173 3.84 3.60 2.81
N SER A 174 2.83 2.75 2.89
CA SER A 174 2.90 1.38 2.36
C SER A 174 1.70 1.03 1.49
N LEU A 175 1.89 0.02 0.62
CA LEU A 175 0.84 -0.66 -0.10
C LEU A 175 0.49 -1.96 0.64
N HIS A 176 -0.77 -2.13 0.98
CA HIS A 176 -1.24 -3.29 1.73
C HIS A 176 -2.69 -3.65 1.38
N ARG A 177 -3.15 -4.80 1.84
CA ARG A 177 -4.54 -5.23 1.69
C ARG A 177 -5.49 -4.26 2.40
N VAL A 178 -6.63 -3.98 1.78
CA VAL A 178 -7.70 -3.26 2.47
C VAL A 178 -8.15 -4.06 3.70
N ARG A 179 -8.34 -3.37 4.81
CA ARG A 179 -8.81 -3.96 6.07
C ARG A 179 -10.02 -3.18 6.57
N SER A 180 -11.03 -3.90 7.00
CA SER A 180 -12.20 -3.34 7.67
C SER A 180 -11.92 -3.25 9.17
N VAL A 181 -11.13 -2.23 9.57
CA VAL A 181 -10.75 -2.03 10.99
C VAL A 181 -11.91 -1.42 11.78
N SER A 182 -12.68 -0.55 11.13
CA SER A 182 -13.86 0.09 11.72
C SER A 182 -15.03 0.02 10.74
N ALA A 183 -16.19 -0.42 11.23
CA ALA A 183 -17.41 -0.46 10.41
C ALA A 183 -17.83 0.94 9.94
N SER A 184 -17.57 2.00 10.71
CA SER A 184 -17.89 3.39 10.36
C SER A 184 -17.10 3.90 9.15
N GLU A 185 -15.89 3.40 8.91
CA GLU A 185 -15.09 3.78 7.76
C GLU A 185 -15.61 3.23 6.43
N ARG A 186 -16.40 2.17 6.46
CA ARG A 186 -17.02 1.52 5.28
C ARG A 186 -16.04 1.28 4.13
N ARG A 187 -14.81 0.86 4.44
CA ARG A 187 -13.70 0.77 3.48
C ARG A 187 -14.02 -0.08 2.25
N LEU A 188 -14.69 -1.21 2.40
CA LEU A 188 -15.08 -2.07 1.26
C LEU A 188 -16.12 -1.39 0.37
N GLN A 189 -17.09 -0.67 0.96
CA GLN A 189 -18.08 0.10 0.19
C GLN A 189 -17.42 1.26 -0.56
N ARG A 190 -16.49 1.98 0.08
CA ARG A 190 -15.69 3.03 -0.54
C ARG A 190 -14.87 2.49 -1.72
N LEU A 191 -14.24 1.34 -1.53
CA LEU A 191 -13.44 0.69 -2.58
C LEU A 191 -14.30 0.32 -3.79
N ALA A 192 -15.54 -0.11 -3.59
CA ALA A 192 -16.50 -0.46 -4.63
C ALA A 192 -17.17 0.77 -5.28
N SER A 193 -17.06 1.95 -4.69
CA SER A 193 -17.65 3.18 -5.25
C SER A 193 -17.08 3.50 -6.63
N ARG A 194 -17.91 4.12 -7.49
CA ARG A 194 -17.46 4.67 -8.78
C ARG A 194 -16.71 6.00 -8.60
N SER A 195 -16.96 6.72 -7.51
CA SER A 195 -16.30 8.00 -7.20
C SER A 195 -14.90 7.78 -6.65
N ALA A 196 -13.90 8.43 -7.24
CA ALA A 196 -12.53 8.45 -6.71
C ALA A 196 -12.46 9.18 -5.36
N GLN A 197 -13.32 10.17 -5.15
CA GLN A 197 -13.37 10.92 -3.89
C GLN A 197 -13.77 10.05 -2.70
N ASP A 198 -14.68 9.10 -2.89
CA ASP A 198 -15.08 8.16 -1.83
C ASP A 198 -13.95 7.27 -1.36
N LYS A 199 -12.91 7.12 -2.18
CA LYS A 199 -11.74 6.26 -1.90
C LYS A 199 -10.66 6.96 -1.07
N ARG A 200 -10.88 8.23 -0.66
CA ARG A 200 -9.96 8.97 0.20
C ARG A 200 -10.29 8.72 1.68
N ILE A 201 -9.42 7.99 2.40
CA ILE A 201 -9.69 7.58 3.80
C ILE A 201 -8.44 7.24 4.61
N SER A 202 -7.33 6.85 3.98
CA SER A 202 -6.13 6.40 4.71
C SER A 202 -5.29 7.57 5.25
N TYR A 203 -4.27 7.24 6.03
CA TYR A 203 -3.25 8.19 6.48
C TYR A 203 -2.13 8.47 5.46
N GLY A 204 -2.28 7.98 4.23
CA GLY A 204 -1.31 8.04 3.14
C GLY A 204 -1.11 6.70 2.46
N CYS A 205 -1.24 5.60 3.19
CA CYS A 205 -1.09 4.25 2.66
C CYS A 205 -2.07 3.94 1.53
N ILE A 206 -1.62 3.13 0.58
CA ILE A 206 -2.39 2.62 -0.55
C ILE A 206 -3.01 1.29 -0.14
N ASN A 207 -4.35 1.19 -0.16
CA ASN A 207 -5.04 -0.04 0.23
C ASN A 207 -5.67 -0.70 -0.99
N ALA A 208 -5.18 -1.86 -1.37
CA ALA A 208 -5.67 -2.64 -2.50
C ALA A 208 -6.68 -3.72 -2.06
N PRO A 209 -7.61 -4.17 -2.95
CA PRO A 209 -8.42 -5.35 -2.69
C PRO A 209 -7.55 -6.56 -2.34
N ALA A 210 -7.94 -7.35 -1.34
CA ALA A 210 -7.14 -8.48 -0.87
C ALA A 210 -6.85 -9.49 -1.98
N ALA A 211 -7.84 -9.80 -2.83
CA ALA A 211 -7.66 -10.71 -3.96
C ALA A 211 -6.62 -10.17 -4.96
N PHE A 212 -6.68 -8.88 -5.30
CA PHE A 212 -5.73 -8.24 -6.20
C PHE A 212 -4.32 -8.20 -5.61
N TYR A 213 -4.20 -7.88 -4.31
CA TYR A 213 -2.93 -7.89 -3.59
C TYR A 213 -2.29 -9.28 -3.65
N ASN A 214 -3.04 -10.32 -3.31
CA ASN A 214 -2.54 -11.70 -3.31
C ASN A 214 -2.16 -12.19 -4.71
N GLN A 215 -2.89 -11.77 -5.74
CA GLN A 215 -2.65 -12.19 -7.13
C GLN A 215 -1.44 -11.50 -7.74
N TRP A 216 -1.22 -10.21 -7.48
CA TRP A 216 -0.24 -9.40 -8.21
C TRP A 216 0.79 -8.71 -7.33
N ILE A 217 0.39 -8.16 -6.18
CA ILE A 217 1.31 -7.36 -5.36
C ILE A 217 2.26 -8.26 -4.58
N ASP A 218 1.74 -9.24 -3.87
CA ASP A 218 2.55 -10.14 -3.05
C ASP A 218 3.58 -10.94 -3.88
N PRO A 219 3.22 -11.57 -5.02
CA PRO A 219 4.20 -12.30 -5.82
C PRO A 219 5.31 -11.43 -6.44
N LEU A 220 5.00 -10.17 -6.78
CA LEU A 220 5.92 -9.29 -7.51
C LEU A 220 6.74 -8.38 -6.59
N PHE A 221 6.17 -7.94 -5.46
CA PHE A 221 6.76 -6.95 -4.57
C PHE A 221 6.92 -7.44 -3.11
N GLY A 222 6.30 -8.55 -2.76
CA GLY A 222 6.31 -9.06 -1.39
C GLY A 222 7.59 -9.79 -1.00
N ARG A 223 8.46 -10.13 -1.97
CA ARG A 223 9.71 -10.88 -1.75
C ARG A 223 10.94 -10.22 -2.36
N SER A 224 10.76 -9.24 -3.20
CA SER A 224 11.82 -8.50 -3.90
C SER A 224 11.39 -7.05 -4.11
N SER A 225 12.36 -6.19 -4.36
CA SER A 225 12.08 -4.80 -4.71
C SER A 225 11.39 -4.70 -6.07
N GLY A 226 10.63 -3.64 -6.23
CA GLY A 226 10.02 -3.19 -7.47
C GLY A 226 10.02 -1.67 -7.51
N VAL A 227 9.29 -1.08 -8.45
CA VAL A 227 9.16 0.37 -8.54
C VAL A 227 7.68 0.77 -8.46
N ALA A 228 7.36 1.74 -7.62
CA ALA A 228 6.05 2.37 -7.59
C ALA A 228 6.15 3.79 -8.16
N TYR A 229 5.32 4.09 -9.13
CA TYR A 229 5.12 5.43 -9.68
C TYR A 229 3.76 5.92 -9.22
N VAL A 230 3.74 6.98 -8.42
CA VAL A 230 2.51 7.58 -7.91
C VAL A 230 2.28 8.89 -8.64
N LEU A 231 1.24 8.94 -9.47
CA LEU A 231 0.90 10.13 -10.24
C LEU A 231 0.40 11.26 -9.33
N PRO A 232 0.70 12.53 -9.65
CA PRO A 232 0.20 13.67 -8.91
C PRO A 232 -1.31 13.82 -9.02
N ASP A 233 -1.94 14.49 -8.04
CA ASP A 233 -3.35 14.85 -8.07
C ASP A 233 -3.62 16.34 -7.80
N THR A 234 -2.61 17.11 -7.47
CA THR A 234 -2.70 18.57 -7.26
C THR A 234 -1.68 19.32 -8.10
N GLU A 235 -0.50 18.75 -8.32
CA GLU A 235 0.55 19.36 -9.14
C GLU A 235 0.48 18.91 -10.61
N PRO A 236 1.08 19.68 -11.54
CA PRO A 236 1.25 19.24 -12.90
C PRO A 236 2.08 17.96 -13.00
N PHE A 237 1.74 17.05 -13.90
CA PHE A 237 2.52 15.82 -14.14
C PHE A 237 4.00 16.14 -14.42
N ALA A 238 4.28 17.19 -15.18
CA ALA A 238 5.63 17.61 -15.54
C ALA A 238 6.50 18.07 -14.37
N SER A 239 5.90 18.50 -13.24
CA SER A 239 6.68 18.88 -12.05
C SER A 239 7.24 17.69 -11.31
N ILE A 240 6.56 16.54 -11.38
CA ILE A 240 6.97 15.30 -10.70
C ILE A 240 7.74 14.38 -11.66
N PHE A 241 7.28 14.27 -12.91
CA PHE A 241 7.84 13.36 -13.92
C PHE A 241 8.36 14.14 -15.13
N ILE A 242 9.37 15.00 -14.89
CA ILE A 242 9.92 15.91 -15.89
C ILE A 242 10.36 15.17 -17.16
N ALA A 243 11.15 14.10 -17.02
CA ALA A 243 11.66 13.33 -18.15
C ALA A 243 10.52 12.62 -18.92
N ALA A 244 9.52 12.09 -18.23
CA ALA A 244 8.37 11.44 -18.85
C ALA A 244 7.43 12.44 -19.55
N SER A 245 7.38 13.70 -19.09
CA SER A 245 6.54 14.74 -19.68
C SER A 245 7.07 15.20 -21.04
N ALA A 246 8.38 15.14 -21.24
CA ALA A 246 9.07 15.49 -22.49
C ALA A 246 9.23 14.30 -23.46
N TYR A 247 8.82 13.10 -23.06
CA TYR A 247 8.95 11.90 -23.88
C TYR A 247 7.86 11.86 -24.96
N PRO A 248 8.21 11.62 -26.23
CA PRO A 248 7.29 11.65 -27.37
C PRO A 248 6.20 10.58 -27.34
#